data_2134767d6ede1c26fc201be6aa15e6c6
#
_entry.id   2134767d6ede1c26fc201be6aa15e6c6
#
_cell.length_a   1.000
_cell.length_b   1.000
_cell.length_c   1.000
_cell.angle_alpha   90.00
_cell.angle_beta   90.00
_cell.angle_gamma   90.00
#
_symmetry.space_group_name_H-M   'P 1'
#
loop_
_entity.id
_entity.type
_entity.pdbx_description
1 polymer ?
#
loop_
_entity_poly.entity_id
_entity_poly.type
_entity_poly.pdbx_seq_one_letter_code
_entity_poly.pdbx_strand_id
1 'polypeptide(L)'
;MQKDSSAVHAHPNGAYIANTWEPEGEPLVNLLKTRQNNFRRIFHMLSEKMVTLGTKKSVIREIFEYSKKRAAEIGAENVFDFSIGNPNVPAPASIHETIKELLDSRDDYYLFGYTSAQGDADTRAAIAANLNERFGTSFGADNFYMTCGAAASLRIVLGALTLPGDEYVVFTPYFPEYRVFIESAGAKMAETPANPDTFQIDFDQLAASVNEHTKGVFVNSPNNPSGVVYTEESIRQLAAFLEEKSAAYGHPIYLIADEPYRELVYGDVEVPYLTKYYKNTLVCYSYSKSLSLPGERIGYVLVPDEVENARTVYAAVCGAGRALGFVCAPSLIQHVIAKCAGQVSDLSVYKKNRDLLYDSLSSYGFTCVHPDGAFYLFMKSLETDAYAFCEKAKKYELLLVPGDDFGAPGFVRIAYCVTTAQIERALPAFEKLAKEYFA
;
A
#
# COMPACT_ATOMS: atom_id res chain seq x y z
N MET A 1 55.09 -16.37 31.08
CA MET A 1 55.84 -16.41 29.82
C MET A 1 54.90 -15.99 28.68
N GLN A 2 55.30 -14.95 28.17
CA GLN A 2 55.10 -14.26 26.85
C GLN A 2 53.69 -13.94 26.40
N LYS A 3 53.49 -12.66 26.44
CA LYS A 3 52.59 -11.82 25.62
C LYS A 3 52.92 -11.98 24.13
N ASP A 4 51.92 -11.97 23.30
CA ASP A 4 52.08 -11.19 22.08
C ASP A 4 50.76 -10.56 21.67
N SER A 5 50.82 -9.25 21.59
CA SER A 5 49.85 -8.33 21.11
C SER A 5 50.04 -8.16 19.59
N SER A 6 48.99 -8.27 18.79
CA SER A 6 48.98 -7.71 17.43
C SER A 6 47.86 -6.74 17.28
N ALA A 7 48.26 -5.48 17.21
CA ALA A 7 47.41 -4.33 16.91
C ALA A 7 46.87 -4.41 15.50
N VAL A 8 45.57 -4.18 15.36
CA VAL A 8 44.91 -3.92 14.08
C VAL A 8 45.09 -2.44 13.75
N HIS A 9 45.92 -2.15 12.76
CA HIS A 9 46.01 -0.81 12.18
C HIS A 9 44.82 -0.58 11.24
N ALA A 10 44.01 0.41 11.55
CA ALA A 10 43.04 0.98 10.64
C ALA A 10 43.74 1.79 9.55
N HIS A 11 43.53 1.47 8.29
CA HIS A 11 43.90 2.31 7.16
C HIS A 11 42.77 3.30 6.85
N PRO A 12 43.06 4.61 6.74
CA PRO A 12 42.11 5.60 6.27
C PRO A 12 42.24 5.66 4.75
N ASN A 13 41.26 5.16 4.05
CA ASN A 13 40.82 5.54 2.70
C ASN A 13 40.04 4.37 2.10
N GLY A 14 38.71 4.41 2.24
CA GLY A 14 37.81 3.47 1.58
C GLY A 14 37.71 3.74 0.09
N ALA A 15 38.65 3.22 -0.67
CA ALA A 15 38.50 3.06 -2.12
C ALA A 15 38.21 1.58 -2.39
N TYR A 16 36.98 1.29 -2.76
CA TYR A 16 36.65 -0.01 -3.39
C TYR A 16 37.39 -0.09 -4.72
N ILE A 17 38.46 -0.87 -4.76
CA ILE A 17 39.12 -1.24 -6.01
C ILE A 17 38.20 -2.26 -6.69
N ALA A 18 37.51 -1.80 -7.72
CA ALA A 18 36.92 -2.71 -8.71
C ALA A 18 38.07 -3.44 -9.39
N ASN A 19 38.26 -4.72 -9.08
CA ASN A 19 39.18 -5.58 -9.84
C ASN A 19 38.64 -5.73 -11.26
N THR A 20 39.08 -4.84 -12.16
CA THR A 20 38.98 -5.04 -13.58
C THR A 20 40.09 -5.99 -14.00
N TRP A 21 39.77 -7.29 -14.09
CA TRP A 21 40.61 -8.23 -14.76
C TRP A 21 40.36 -8.09 -16.28
N GLU A 22 41.21 -7.38 -17.00
CA GLU A 22 41.21 -7.36 -18.47
C GLU A 22 42.15 -8.44 -18.96
N PRO A 23 41.64 -9.44 -19.72
CA PRO A 23 42.52 -10.32 -20.48
C PRO A 23 43.04 -9.54 -21.69
N GLU A 24 44.36 -9.41 -21.81
CA GLU A 24 45.03 -8.88 -22.98
C GLU A 24 44.66 -9.66 -24.23
N GLY A 25 44.05 -9.00 -25.24
CA GLY A 25 44.10 -9.47 -26.59
C GLY A 25 42.81 -9.73 -27.38
N GLU A 26 41.61 -9.49 -26.86
CA GLU A 26 40.40 -9.60 -27.68
C GLU A 26 39.89 -8.23 -28.21
N PRO A 27 39.48 -8.13 -29.51
CA PRO A 27 38.91 -6.90 -30.04
C PRO A 27 37.61 -6.52 -29.25
N LEU A 28 37.46 -5.26 -28.91
CA LEU A 28 36.31 -4.69 -28.13
C LEU A 28 34.95 -5.16 -28.69
N VAL A 29 34.83 -5.41 -29.98
CA VAL A 29 33.61 -5.90 -30.65
C VAL A 29 33.28 -7.34 -30.27
N ASN A 30 34.28 -8.20 -30.00
CA ASN A 30 34.04 -9.58 -29.55
C ASN A 30 33.67 -9.62 -28.06
N LEU A 31 34.26 -8.77 -27.24
CA LEU A 31 33.89 -8.61 -25.83
C LEU A 31 32.44 -8.13 -25.68
N LEU A 32 31.99 -7.19 -26.49
CA LEU A 32 30.60 -6.71 -26.50
C LEU A 32 29.62 -7.78 -26.97
N LYS A 33 29.99 -8.54 -28.03
CA LYS A 33 29.18 -9.69 -28.52
C LYS A 33 29.12 -10.81 -27.47
N THR A 34 30.22 -11.13 -26.81
CA THR A 34 30.30 -12.17 -25.78
C THR A 34 29.51 -11.76 -24.55
N ARG A 35 29.57 -10.48 -24.13
CA ARG A 35 28.72 -9.91 -23.05
C ARG A 35 27.24 -9.95 -23.44
N GLN A 36 26.85 -9.56 -24.64
CA GLN A 36 25.48 -9.65 -25.13
C GLN A 36 24.97 -11.09 -25.22
N ASN A 37 25.79 -12.04 -25.69
CA ASN A 37 25.40 -13.44 -25.76
C ASN A 37 25.31 -14.09 -24.37
N ASN A 38 26.21 -13.75 -23.42
CA ASN A 38 26.13 -14.21 -22.05
C ASN A 38 24.90 -13.57 -21.33
N PHE A 39 24.61 -12.30 -21.59
CA PHE A 39 23.43 -11.64 -21.08
C PHE A 39 22.13 -12.29 -21.58
N ARG A 40 22.04 -12.57 -22.90
CA ARG A 40 20.91 -13.32 -23.48
C ARG A 40 20.79 -14.73 -22.90
N ARG A 41 21.91 -15.45 -22.73
CA ARG A 41 21.91 -16.81 -22.18
C ARG A 41 21.46 -16.83 -20.72
N ILE A 42 21.83 -15.82 -19.91
CA ILE A 42 21.40 -15.68 -18.52
C ILE A 42 19.90 -15.32 -18.47
N PHE A 43 19.42 -14.46 -19.36
CA PHE A 43 17.99 -14.11 -19.45
C PHE A 43 17.09 -15.33 -19.68
N HIS A 44 17.51 -16.30 -20.50
CA HIS A 44 16.73 -17.54 -20.69
C HIS A 44 16.76 -18.53 -19.53
N MET A 45 17.56 -18.26 -18.48
CA MET A 45 17.66 -19.10 -17.27
C MET A 45 16.90 -18.50 -16.06
N LEU A 46 16.37 -17.29 -16.18
CA LEU A 46 15.67 -16.56 -15.13
C LEU A 46 14.25 -16.21 -15.59
N SER A 47 13.36 -15.98 -14.64
CA SER A 47 12.05 -15.43 -14.95
C SER A 47 12.19 -13.99 -15.43
N GLU A 48 11.94 -13.73 -16.72
CA GLU A 48 11.97 -12.38 -17.30
C GLU A 48 11.04 -11.42 -16.56
N LYS A 49 9.86 -11.91 -16.14
CA LYS A 49 8.92 -11.14 -15.32
C LYS A 49 9.56 -10.68 -14.02
N MET A 50 10.28 -11.56 -13.32
CA MET A 50 10.93 -11.20 -12.04
C MET A 50 12.11 -10.26 -12.26
N VAL A 51 12.88 -10.45 -13.31
CA VAL A 51 13.97 -9.52 -13.67
C VAL A 51 13.38 -8.14 -13.98
N THR A 52 12.32 -8.07 -14.76
CA THR A 52 11.65 -6.81 -15.11
C THR A 52 11.11 -6.10 -13.84
N LEU A 53 10.41 -6.82 -12.97
CA LEU A 53 9.91 -6.26 -11.71
C LEU A 53 11.04 -5.79 -10.77
N GLY A 54 12.18 -6.47 -10.78
CA GLY A 54 13.32 -6.11 -9.94
C GLY A 54 14.17 -4.96 -10.50
N THR A 55 14.16 -4.75 -11.80
CA THR A 55 14.94 -3.70 -12.48
C THR A 55 14.15 -2.44 -12.78
N LYS A 56 12.84 -2.56 -13.06
CA LYS A 56 11.96 -1.42 -13.25
C LYS A 56 11.66 -0.81 -11.87
N LYS A 57 12.23 0.35 -11.60
CA LYS A 57 11.85 1.11 -10.40
C LYS A 57 10.44 1.67 -10.58
N SER A 58 9.64 1.71 -9.53
CA SER A 58 8.41 2.50 -9.53
C SER A 58 8.76 4.00 -9.52
N VAL A 59 7.92 4.80 -10.15
CA VAL A 59 8.09 6.28 -10.17
C VAL A 59 8.21 6.85 -8.76
N ILE A 60 7.40 6.34 -7.81
CA ILE A 60 7.49 6.73 -6.40
C ILE A 60 8.90 6.51 -5.83
N ARG A 61 9.53 5.36 -6.16
CA ARG A 61 10.87 5.03 -5.67
C ARG A 61 11.94 5.88 -6.33
N GLU A 62 11.81 6.16 -7.61
CA GLU A 62 12.72 7.07 -8.34
C GLU A 62 12.69 8.47 -7.76
N ILE A 63 11.48 9.01 -7.50
CA ILE A 63 11.30 10.32 -6.87
C ILE A 63 11.92 10.34 -5.47
N PHE A 64 11.73 9.30 -4.68
CA PHE A 64 12.31 9.21 -3.34
C PHE A 64 13.85 9.16 -3.34
N GLU A 65 14.44 8.42 -4.27
CA GLU A 65 15.90 8.38 -4.42
C GLU A 65 16.43 9.75 -4.88
N TYR A 66 15.71 10.40 -5.81
CA TYR A 66 16.01 11.79 -6.21
C TYR A 66 15.92 12.75 -5.03
N SER A 67 14.86 12.69 -4.24
CA SER A 67 14.65 13.49 -3.04
C SER A 67 15.84 13.43 -2.09
N LYS A 68 16.31 12.21 -1.77
CA LYS A 68 17.48 12.02 -0.89
C LYS A 68 18.76 12.65 -1.45
N LYS A 69 18.99 12.47 -2.76
CA LYS A 69 20.16 13.08 -3.41
C LYS A 69 20.06 14.61 -3.38
N ARG A 70 18.89 15.15 -3.73
CA ARG A 70 18.66 16.59 -3.77
C ARG A 70 18.76 17.23 -2.38
N ALA A 71 18.22 16.56 -1.36
CA ALA A 71 18.33 17.00 0.04
C ALA A 71 19.78 17.07 0.53
N ALA A 72 20.66 16.19 0.05
CA ALA A 72 22.10 16.27 0.38
C ALA A 72 22.80 17.45 -0.31
N GLU A 73 22.28 17.96 -1.44
CA GLU A 73 22.85 19.08 -2.20
C GLU A 73 22.43 20.45 -1.64
N ILE A 74 21.14 20.60 -1.28
CA ILE A 74 20.55 21.92 -0.97
C ILE A 74 19.98 22.03 0.44
N GLY A 75 20.04 20.97 1.25
CA GLY A 75 19.41 20.87 2.56
C GLY A 75 18.01 20.24 2.47
N ALA A 76 17.68 19.36 3.41
CA ALA A 76 16.41 18.64 3.42
C ALA A 76 15.20 19.58 3.61
N GLU A 77 15.37 20.69 4.28
CA GLU A 77 14.32 21.70 4.51
C GLU A 77 13.91 22.44 3.24
N ASN A 78 14.71 22.36 2.16
CA ASN A 78 14.47 23.02 0.88
C ASN A 78 13.91 22.06 -0.18
N VAL A 79 13.72 20.77 0.13
CA VAL A 79 13.12 19.78 -0.76
C VAL A 79 11.74 19.40 -0.23
N PHE A 80 10.73 19.58 -1.05
CA PHE A 80 9.32 19.31 -0.69
C PHE A 80 8.87 17.98 -1.27
N ASP A 81 9.24 16.90 -0.58
CA ASP A 81 8.91 15.54 -1.00
C ASP A 81 7.50 15.15 -0.52
N PHE A 82 6.58 15.00 -1.47
CA PHE A 82 5.21 14.54 -1.28
C PHE A 82 4.96 13.18 -1.94
N SER A 83 6.03 12.41 -2.22
CA SER A 83 5.92 11.17 -2.99
C SER A 83 5.52 9.96 -2.16
N ILE A 84 5.99 9.85 -0.90
CA ILE A 84 5.83 8.65 -0.09
C ILE A 84 4.72 8.78 0.94
N GLY A 85 3.81 7.81 0.94
CA GLY A 85 2.78 7.64 1.98
C GLY A 85 3.31 6.92 3.22
N ASN A 86 4.26 7.52 3.92
CA ASN A 86 4.78 7.01 5.18
C ASN A 86 4.25 7.84 6.35
N PRO A 87 3.56 7.24 7.35
CA PRO A 87 3.10 7.98 8.52
C PRO A 87 4.22 8.78 9.18
N ASN A 88 3.95 10.04 9.48
CA ASN A 88 4.89 10.95 10.16
C ASN A 88 4.45 11.34 11.57
N VAL A 89 3.34 10.80 12.05
CA VAL A 89 2.89 10.91 13.45
C VAL A 89 3.40 9.72 14.25
N PRO A 90 3.72 9.90 15.54
CA PRO A 90 4.18 8.80 16.38
C PRO A 90 3.06 7.76 16.57
N ALA A 91 3.46 6.52 16.82
CA ALA A 91 2.55 5.51 17.32
C ALA A 91 1.97 5.94 18.68
N PRO A 92 0.76 5.48 19.06
CA PRO A 92 0.22 5.72 20.39
C PRO A 92 1.21 5.32 21.49
N ALA A 93 1.26 6.11 22.58
CA ALA A 93 2.19 5.86 23.70
C ALA A 93 2.01 4.45 24.30
N SER A 94 0.79 3.95 24.33
CA SER A 94 0.44 2.58 24.74
C SER A 94 1.19 1.48 24.00
N ILE A 95 1.58 1.69 22.74
CA ILE A 95 2.41 0.72 22.00
C ILE A 95 3.76 0.54 22.69
N HIS A 96 4.41 1.64 23.02
CA HIS A 96 5.71 1.61 23.73
C HIS A 96 5.57 1.02 25.13
N GLU A 97 4.55 1.43 25.85
CA GLU A 97 4.25 0.94 27.21
C GLU A 97 3.97 -0.57 27.22
N THR A 98 3.17 -1.03 26.25
CA THR A 98 2.86 -2.47 26.09
C THR A 98 4.10 -3.29 25.75
N ILE A 99 4.97 -2.79 24.87
CA ILE A 99 6.24 -3.48 24.56
C ILE A 99 7.08 -3.63 25.81
N LYS A 100 7.24 -2.57 26.60
CA LYS A 100 7.98 -2.64 27.87
C LYS A 100 7.35 -3.64 28.86
N GLU A 101 6.05 -3.54 29.05
CA GLU A 101 5.31 -4.47 29.94
C GLU A 101 5.52 -5.93 29.52
N LEU A 102 5.42 -6.22 28.21
CA LEU A 102 5.63 -7.58 27.69
C LEU A 102 7.06 -8.07 27.95
N LEU A 103 8.05 -7.24 27.68
CA LEU A 103 9.48 -7.59 27.92
C LEU A 103 9.78 -7.80 29.40
N ASP A 104 9.13 -7.08 30.30
CA ASP A 104 9.34 -7.19 31.74
C ASP A 104 8.55 -8.36 32.38
N SER A 105 7.44 -8.80 31.76
CA SER A 105 6.47 -9.73 32.39
C SER A 105 6.39 -11.11 31.74
N ARG A 106 6.95 -11.31 30.55
CA ARG A 106 6.87 -12.56 29.78
C ARG A 106 8.27 -13.11 29.49
N ASP A 107 8.36 -14.41 29.35
CA ASP A 107 9.59 -15.06 28.94
C ASP A 107 9.83 -14.95 27.41
N ASP A 108 11.09 -15.12 27.01
CA ASP A 108 11.53 -15.00 25.62
C ASP A 108 10.86 -16.01 24.69
N TYR A 109 10.54 -17.21 25.20
CA TYR A 109 9.86 -18.23 24.39
C TYR A 109 8.45 -17.80 24.00
N TYR A 110 7.70 -17.18 24.93
CA TYR A 110 6.38 -16.61 24.66
C TYR A 110 6.50 -15.44 23.68
N LEU A 111 7.45 -14.54 23.88
CA LEU A 111 7.57 -13.31 23.09
C LEU A 111 8.09 -13.55 21.67
N PHE A 112 9.07 -14.45 21.52
CA PHE A 112 9.83 -14.61 20.27
C PHE A 112 9.66 -15.99 19.64
N GLY A 113 8.91 -16.89 20.27
CA GLY A 113 8.59 -18.21 19.75
C GLY A 113 7.62 -18.13 18.57
N TYR A 114 7.52 -19.22 17.82
CA TYR A 114 6.50 -19.35 16.79
C TYR A 114 5.10 -19.36 17.41
N THR A 115 4.22 -18.53 16.87
CA THR A 115 2.77 -18.64 17.12
C THR A 115 2.16 -19.78 16.29
N SER A 116 0.85 -20.02 16.39
CA SER A 116 0.18 -20.86 15.41
C SER A 116 0.32 -20.27 13.99
N ALA A 117 0.20 -21.11 12.97
CA ALA A 117 0.33 -20.68 11.58
C ALA A 117 -0.67 -19.54 11.21
N GLN A 118 -1.84 -19.57 11.86
CA GLN A 118 -2.88 -18.54 11.66
C GLN A 118 -2.62 -17.26 12.49
N GLY A 119 -1.64 -17.29 13.37
CA GLY A 119 -1.34 -16.23 14.32
C GLY A 119 -1.81 -16.56 15.74
N ASP A 120 -1.38 -15.74 16.68
CA ASP A 120 -1.71 -15.88 18.10
C ASP A 120 -3.23 -15.83 18.34
N ALA A 121 -3.74 -16.75 19.16
CA ALA A 121 -5.17 -16.89 19.36
C ALA A 121 -5.79 -15.73 20.15
N ASP A 122 -5.06 -15.23 21.17
CA ASP A 122 -5.53 -14.10 21.98
C ASP A 122 -5.57 -12.80 21.15
N THR A 123 -4.57 -12.62 20.27
CA THR A 123 -4.54 -11.50 19.33
C THR A 123 -5.74 -11.53 18.38
N ARG A 124 -6.01 -12.69 17.78
CA ARG A 124 -7.15 -12.87 16.87
C ARG A 124 -8.48 -12.64 17.59
N ALA A 125 -8.61 -13.12 18.83
CA ALA A 125 -9.78 -12.91 19.66
C ALA A 125 -9.98 -11.42 20.03
N ALA A 126 -8.91 -10.70 20.37
CA ALA A 126 -8.97 -9.28 20.69
C ALA A 126 -9.38 -8.44 19.48
N ILE A 127 -8.86 -8.76 18.29
CA ILE A 127 -9.27 -8.11 17.03
C ILE A 127 -10.76 -8.36 16.77
N ALA A 128 -11.21 -9.61 16.90
CA ALA A 128 -12.62 -9.99 16.73
C ALA A 128 -13.53 -9.19 17.68
N ALA A 129 -13.19 -9.15 18.97
CA ALA A 129 -13.95 -8.42 19.96
C ALA A 129 -14.07 -6.92 19.64
N ASN A 130 -12.96 -6.28 19.26
CA ASN A 130 -12.94 -4.87 18.87
C ASN A 130 -13.83 -4.58 17.64
N LEU A 131 -13.75 -5.41 16.60
CA LEU A 131 -14.58 -5.22 15.41
C LEU A 131 -16.07 -5.47 15.70
N ASN A 132 -16.38 -6.47 16.52
CA ASN A 132 -17.75 -6.78 16.93
C ASN A 132 -18.36 -5.61 17.72
N GLU A 133 -17.62 -5.02 18.64
CA GLU A 133 -18.06 -3.85 19.40
C GLU A 133 -18.29 -2.64 18.47
N ARG A 134 -17.37 -2.36 17.57
CA ARG A 134 -17.42 -1.17 16.71
C ARG A 134 -18.48 -1.26 15.62
N PHE A 135 -18.67 -2.42 15.04
CA PHE A 135 -19.50 -2.59 13.83
C PHE A 135 -20.75 -3.45 14.05
N GLY A 136 -20.95 -4.01 15.24
CA GLY A 136 -22.08 -4.87 15.54
C GLY A 136 -22.05 -6.18 14.76
N THR A 137 -20.86 -6.75 14.58
CA THR A 137 -20.61 -8.04 13.91
C THR A 137 -20.49 -9.17 14.93
N SER A 138 -20.28 -10.42 14.47
CA SER A 138 -20.17 -11.60 15.34
C SER A 138 -18.97 -12.49 14.98
N PHE A 139 -17.83 -11.89 14.64
CA PHE A 139 -16.63 -12.62 14.27
C PHE A 139 -16.03 -13.37 15.46
N GLY A 140 -15.48 -14.55 15.20
CA GLY A 140 -14.63 -15.30 16.11
C GLY A 140 -13.15 -15.21 15.75
N ALA A 141 -12.27 -15.63 16.65
CA ALA A 141 -10.83 -15.72 16.37
C ALA A 141 -10.51 -16.54 15.11
N ASP A 142 -11.33 -17.55 14.81
CA ASP A 142 -11.14 -18.46 13.67
C ASP A 142 -11.56 -17.87 12.31
N ASN A 143 -12.03 -16.63 12.29
CA ASN A 143 -12.24 -15.87 11.05
C ASN A 143 -10.96 -15.13 10.61
N PHE A 144 -9.92 -15.02 11.46
CA PHE A 144 -8.73 -14.22 11.22
C PHE A 144 -7.50 -15.06 10.91
N TYR A 145 -6.72 -14.61 9.93
CA TYR A 145 -5.38 -15.09 9.62
C TYR A 145 -4.41 -13.90 9.71
N MET A 146 -3.48 -13.95 10.68
CA MET A 146 -2.50 -12.87 10.89
C MET A 146 -1.45 -12.86 9.79
N THR A 147 -1.11 -11.67 9.31
CA THR A 147 -0.23 -11.49 8.15
C THR A 147 0.86 -10.46 8.39
N CYS A 148 1.83 -10.41 7.48
CA CYS A 148 2.87 -9.36 7.45
C CYS A 148 2.37 -8.07 6.79
N GLY A 149 1.15 -7.60 7.13
CA GLY A 149 0.51 -6.39 6.61
C GLY A 149 -0.33 -6.65 5.36
N ALA A 150 -1.06 -5.60 4.91
CA ALA A 150 -2.07 -5.70 3.84
C ALA A 150 -1.51 -6.26 2.52
N ALA A 151 -0.28 -5.93 2.12
CA ALA A 151 0.33 -6.48 0.92
C ALA A 151 0.42 -8.03 0.96
N ALA A 152 0.81 -8.59 2.11
CA ALA A 152 0.80 -10.04 2.32
C ALA A 152 -0.63 -10.58 2.34
N SER A 153 -1.58 -9.87 2.98
CA SER A 153 -3.00 -10.25 3.00
C SER A 153 -3.57 -10.37 1.59
N LEU A 154 -3.36 -9.36 0.75
CA LEU A 154 -3.81 -9.34 -0.64
C LEU A 154 -3.18 -10.48 -1.46
N ARG A 155 -1.88 -10.70 -1.31
CA ARG A 155 -1.19 -11.82 -1.99
C ARG A 155 -1.73 -13.18 -1.55
N ILE A 156 -2.05 -13.35 -0.27
CA ILE A 156 -2.64 -14.57 0.28
C ILE A 156 -4.05 -14.79 -0.27
N VAL A 157 -4.91 -13.75 -0.24
CA VAL A 157 -6.27 -13.82 -0.76
C VAL A 157 -6.28 -14.15 -2.25
N LEU A 158 -5.45 -13.47 -3.04
CA LEU A 158 -5.30 -13.77 -4.46
C LEU A 158 -4.78 -15.21 -4.69
N GLY A 159 -3.79 -15.66 -3.91
CA GLY A 159 -3.29 -17.03 -3.98
C GLY A 159 -4.33 -18.10 -3.59
N ALA A 160 -5.27 -17.74 -2.71
CA ALA A 160 -6.32 -18.65 -2.27
C ALA A 160 -7.48 -18.77 -3.26
N LEU A 161 -7.83 -17.67 -3.95
CA LEU A 161 -9.04 -17.59 -4.77
C LEU A 161 -8.81 -17.82 -6.27
N THR A 162 -7.60 -17.48 -6.78
CA THR A 162 -7.35 -17.42 -8.23
C THR A 162 -7.23 -18.79 -8.86
N LEU A 163 -7.98 -18.98 -9.94
CA LEU A 163 -7.87 -20.09 -10.87
C LEU A 163 -7.38 -19.57 -12.25
N PRO A 164 -6.81 -20.45 -13.10
CA PRO A 164 -6.44 -20.06 -14.46
C PRO A 164 -7.61 -19.48 -15.25
N GLY A 165 -7.45 -18.28 -15.77
CA GLY A 165 -8.47 -17.55 -16.54
C GLY A 165 -9.26 -16.53 -15.75
N ASP A 166 -9.15 -16.51 -14.43
CA ASP A 166 -9.84 -15.53 -13.58
C ASP A 166 -9.37 -14.09 -13.84
N GLU A 167 -10.29 -13.16 -13.64
CA GLU A 167 -10.07 -11.72 -13.74
C GLU A 167 -10.48 -11.03 -12.43
N TYR A 168 -9.78 -9.93 -12.10
CA TYR A 168 -10.12 -9.06 -10.98
C TYR A 168 -10.35 -7.64 -11.46
N VAL A 169 -11.48 -7.07 -11.06
CA VAL A 169 -11.84 -5.68 -11.36
C VAL A 169 -11.24 -4.76 -10.32
N VAL A 170 -10.65 -3.67 -10.80
CA VAL A 170 -10.01 -2.64 -9.97
C VAL A 170 -10.47 -1.26 -10.47
N PHE A 171 -11.01 -0.44 -9.56
CA PHE A 171 -11.43 0.92 -9.90
C PHE A 171 -10.23 1.85 -10.03
N THR A 172 -10.16 2.64 -11.11
CA THR A 172 -9.16 3.71 -11.22
C THR A 172 -9.65 4.97 -10.48
N PRO A 173 -8.77 5.69 -9.79
CA PRO A 173 -7.38 5.40 -9.54
C PRO A 173 -7.18 4.32 -8.48
N TYR A 174 -6.12 3.54 -8.59
CA TYR A 174 -5.83 2.41 -7.72
C TYR A 174 -4.36 2.39 -7.23
N PHE A 175 -4.09 1.60 -6.21
CA PHE A 175 -2.72 1.35 -5.74
C PHE A 175 -1.94 0.51 -6.76
N PRO A 176 -0.80 1.00 -7.32
CA PRO A 176 -0.12 0.37 -8.45
C PRO A 176 0.26 -1.10 -8.27
N GLU A 177 0.54 -1.51 -7.02
CA GLU A 177 0.92 -2.89 -6.73
C GLU A 177 -0.20 -3.91 -6.94
N TYR A 178 -1.47 -3.48 -7.07
CA TYR A 178 -2.56 -4.42 -7.38
C TYR A 178 -2.31 -5.17 -8.67
N ARG A 179 -1.83 -4.50 -9.71
CA ARG A 179 -1.46 -5.15 -10.97
C ARG A 179 -0.40 -6.22 -10.75
N VAL A 180 0.66 -5.90 -10.00
CA VAL A 180 1.74 -6.84 -9.69
C VAL A 180 1.19 -8.04 -8.93
N PHE A 181 0.33 -7.83 -7.94
CA PHE A 181 -0.24 -8.88 -7.11
C PHE A 181 -1.17 -9.80 -7.91
N ILE A 182 -2.12 -9.24 -8.66
CA ILE A 182 -3.10 -9.95 -9.48
C ILE A 182 -2.40 -10.79 -10.55
N GLU A 183 -1.53 -10.15 -11.36
CA GLU A 183 -0.80 -10.85 -12.43
C GLU A 183 0.19 -11.90 -11.90
N SER A 184 0.76 -11.71 -10.71
CA SER A 184 1.64 -12.69 -10.08
C SER A 184 0.86 -13.88 -9.50
N ALA A 185 -0.44 -13.73 -9.26
CA ALA A 185 -1.32 -14.84 -8.90
C ALA A 185 -1.80 -15.64 -10.13
N GLY A 186 -1.50 -15.16 -11.35
CA GLY A 186 -1.92 -15.82 -12.59
C GLY A 186 -3.25 -15.33 -13.15
N ALA A 187 -3.84 -14.29 -12.56
CA ALA A 187 -5.08 -13.67 -13.02
C ALA A 187 -4.80 -12.45 -13.92
N LYS A 188 -5.86 -11.94 -14.55
CA LYS A 188 -5.84 -10.66 -15.26
C LYS A 188 -6.45 -9.56 -14.41
N MET A 189 -5.99 -8.33 -14.59
CA MET A 189 -6.59 -7.14 -13.99
C MET A 189 -7.42 -6.40 -15.04
N ALA A 190 -8.70 -6.19 -14.73
CA ALA A 190 -9.60 -5.34 -15.49
C ALA A 190 -9.71 -3.99 -14.79
N GLU A 191 -9.25 -2.94 -15.46
CA GLU A 191 -9.37 -1.57 -14.96
C GLU A 191 -10.76 -1.02 -15.28
N THR A 192 -11.42 -0.45 -14.27
CA THR A 192 -12.74 0.14 -14.39
C THR A 192 -12.65 1.62 -14.04
N PRO A 193 -12.89 2.54 -14.98
CA PRO A 193 -12.90 3.97 -14.67
C PRO A 193 -13.92 4.31 -13.58
N ALA A 194 -13.49 5.08 -12.57
CA ALA A 194 -14.40 5.73 -11.64
C ALA A 194 -14.92 7.04 -12.23
N ASN A 195 -15.92 7.64 -11.58
CA ASN A 195 -16.37 8.97 -11.95
C ASN A 195 -15.20 9.97 -11.86
N PRO A 196 -14.86 10.69 -12.93
CA PRO A 196 -13.63 11.51 -12.97
C PRO A 196 -13.66 12.75 -12.06
N ASP A 197 -14.83 13.19 -11.61
CA ASP A 197 -14.99 14.38 -10.79
C ASP A 197 -15.05 14.05 -9.29
N THR A 198 -15.57 12.87 -8.93
CA THR A 198 -15.81 12.46 -7.55
C THR A 198 -15.01 11.25 -7.12
N PHE A 199 -14.48 10.48 -8.05
CA PHE A 199 -13.86 9.16 -7.86
C PHE A 199 -14.75 8.15 -7.12
N GLN A 200 -16.08 8.37 -7.13
CA GLN A 200 -17.05 7.35 -6.74
C GLN A 200 -17.17 6.29 -7.84
N ILE A 201 -17.75 5.14 -7.51
CA ILE A 201 -17.95 4.04 -8.46
C ILE A 201 -18.85 4.51 -9.59
N ASP A 202 -18.40 4.31 -10.84
CA ASP A 202 -19.21 4.44 -12.04
C ASP A 202 -19.79 3.07 -12.39
N PHE A 203 -21.10 2.92 -12.21
CA PHE A 203 -21.76 1.61 -12.35
C PHE A 203 -21.95 1.20 -13.81
N ASP A 204 -21.99 2.15 -14.75
CA ASP A 204 -22.03 1.81 -16.17
C ASP A 204 -20.68 1.23 -16.61
N GLN A 205 -19.58 1.81 -16.17
CA GLN A 205 -18.24 1.29 -16.40
C GLN A 205 -18.01 -0.05 -15.70
N LEU A 206 -18.51 -0.19 -14.47
CA LEU A 206 -18.45 -1.47 -13.75
C LEU A 206 -19.20 -2.57 -14.50
N ALA A 207 -20.41 -2.27 -14.98
CA ALA A 207 -21.22 -3.23 -15.74
C ALA A 207 -20.55 -3.66 -17.06
N ALA A 208 -19.79 -2.76 -17.69
CA ALA A 208 -19.03 -3.07 -18.89
C ALA A 208 -17.75 -3.91 -18.61
N SER A 209 -17.22 -3.86 -17.37
CA SER A 209 -15.97 -4.52 -17.00
C SER A 209 -16.18 -5.91 -16.38
N VAL A 210 -17.35 -6.18 -15.79
CA VAL A 210 -17.65 -7.45 -15.10
C VAL A 210 -18.20 -8.47 -16.08
N ASN A 211 -17.63 -9.68 -16.07
CA ASN A 211 -18.00 -10.79 -16.95
C ASN A 211 -17.95 -12.14 -16.18
N GLU A 212 -18.22 -13.25 -16.87
CA GLU A 212 -18.23 -14.60 -16.28
C GLU A 212 -16.87 -15.10 -15.76
N HIS A 213 -15.78 -14.42 -16.09
CA HIS A 213 -14.43 -14.71 -15.58
C HIS A 213 -14.08 -13.86 -14.36
N THR A 214 -14.95 -12.91 -13.98
CA THR A 214 -14.68 -12.02 -12.84
C THR A 214 -14.74 -12.81 -11.53
N LYS A 215 -13.59 -13.00 -10.89
CA LYS A 215 -13.44 -13.65 -9.60
C LYS A 215 -13.68 -12.71 -8.43
N GLY A 216 -13.30 -11.44 -8.56
CA GLY A 216 -13.47 -10.48 -7.49
C GLY A 216 -13.29 -9.03 -7.92
N VAL A 217 -13.76 -8.13 -7.05
CA VAL A 217 -13.68 -6.68 -7.21
C VAL A 217 -12.91 -6.13 -6.01
N PHE A 218 -11.92 -5.27 -6.27
CA PHE A 218 -11.14 -4.61 -5.23
C PHE A 218 -11.81 -3.31 -4.81
N VAL A 219 -11.93 -3.11 -3.50
CA VAL A 219 -12.38 -1.86 -2.90
C VAL A 219 -11.33 -1.38 -1.90
N ASN A 220 -10.77 -0.19 -2.15
CA ASN A 220 -9.87 0.51 -1.24
C ASN A 220 -10.53 1.83 -0.84
N SER A 221 -11.04 1.88 0.38
CA SER A 221 -11.77 3.05 0.92
C SER A 221 -11.48 3.20 2.42
N PRO A 222 -10.91 4.34 2.85
CA PRO A 222 -10.43 5.49 2.07
C PRO A 222 -9.37 5.12 1.04
N ASN A 223 -9.41 5.78 -0.13
CA ASN A 223 -8.66 5.37 -1.31
C ASN A 223 -7.23 5.94 -1.35
N ASN A 224 -6.31 5.13 -1.82
CA ASN A 224 -5.00 5.56 -2.32
C ASN A 224 -5.00 5.42 -3.85
N PRO A 225 -4.95 6.51 -4.63
CA PRO A 225 -4.36 7.83 -4.28
C PRO A 225 -5.37 8.97 -4.03
N SER A 226 -6.68 8.77 -4.19
CA SER A 226 -7.64 9.89 -4.25
C SER A 226 -8.02 10.49 -2.89
N GLY A 227 -7.87 9.73 -1.79
CA GLY A 227 -8.35 10.12 -0.47
C GLY A 227 -9.87 10.04 -0.30
N VAL A 228 -10.60 9.60 -1.31
CA VAL A 228 -12.06 9.53 -1.30
C VAL A 228 -12.54 8.34 -0.48
N VAL A 229 -13.63 8.52 0.26
CA VAL A 229 -14.41 7.47 0.88
C VAL A 229 -15.61 7.16 0.01
N TYR A 230 -15.82 5.87 -0.32
CA TYR A 230 -17.04 5.48 -1.03
C TYR A 230 -18.25 5.63 -0.12
N THR A 231 -19.30 6.26 -0.66
CA THR A 231 -20.54 6.48 0.09
C THR A 231 -21.25 5.16 0.41
N GLU A 232 -22.04 5.15 1.47
CA GLU A 232 -22.87 3.99 1.82
C GLU A 232 -23.79 3.59 0.67
N GLU A 233 -24.35 4.57 -0.06
CA GLU A 233 -25.19 4.33 -1.24
C GLU A 233 -24.41 3.60 -2.33
N SER A 234 -23.20 4.07 -2.67
CA SER A 234 -22.33 3.38 -3.64
C SER A 234 -22.01 1.94 -3.22
N ILE A 235 -21.78 1.70 -1.91
CA ILE A 235 -21.50 0.35 -1.41
C ILE A 235 -22.75 -0.53 -1.45
N ARG A 236 -23.93 -0.02 -1.12
CA ARG A 236 -25.19 -0.77 -1.26
C ARG A 236 -25.49 -1.16 -2.70
N GLN A 237 -25.27 -0.23 -3.62
CA GLN A 237 -25.45 -0.48 -5.04
C GLN A 237 -24.44 -1.50 -5.57
N LEU A 238 -23.16 -1.41 -5.14
CA LEU A 238 -22.13 -2.39 -5.48
C LEU A 238 -22.51 -3.79 -4.97
N ALA A 239 -22.96 -3.90 -3.72
CA ALA A 239 -23.37 -5.17 -3.14
C ALA A 239 -24.53 -5.82 -3.92
N ALA A 240 -25.55 -5.05 -4.27
CA ALA A 240 -26.68 -5.54 -5.07
C ALA A 240 -26.22 -5.97 -6.48
N PHE A 241 -25.34 -5.20 -7.12
CA PHE A 241 -24.76 -5.55 -8.41
C PHE A 241 -23.97 -6.86 -8.35
N LEU A 242 -23.11 -7.04 -7.34
CA LEU A 242 -22.30 -8.25 -7.19
C LEU A 242 -23.18 -9.49 -6.89
N GLU A 243 -24.25 -9.33 -6.12
CA GLU A 243 -25.20 -10.43 -5.85
C GLU A 243 -25.92 -10.85 -7.15
N GLU A 244 -26.39 -9.88 -7.97
CA GLU A 244 -27.00 -10.14 -9.27
C GLU A 244 -26.04 -10.88 -10.20
N LYS A 245 -24.80 -10.40 -10.34
CA LYS A 245 -23.83 -10.99 -11.26
C LYS A 245 -23.35 -12.36 -10.78
N SER A 246 -23.17 -12.55 -9.48
CA SER A 246 -22.83 -13.87 -8.90
C SER A 246 -23.91 -14.90 -9.20
N ALA A 247 -25.18 -14.53 -9.07
CA ALA A 247 -26.29 -15.38 -9.41
C ALA A 247 -26.35 -15.69 -10.92
N ALA A 248 -26.13 -14.69 -11.77
CA ALA A 248 -26.16 -14.83 -13.23
C ALA A 248 -25.03 -15.74 -13.76
N TYR A 249 -23.83 -15.65 -13.17
CA TYR A 249 -22.66 -16.41 -13.61
C TYR A 249 -22.53 -17.77 -12.88
N GLY A 250 -23.31 -18.00 -11.82
CA GLY A 250 -23.34 -19.27 -11.08
C GLY A 250 -22.12 -19.51 -10.18
N HIS A 251 -21.40 -18.45 -9.83
CA HIS A 251 -20.28 -18.51 -8.87
C HIS A 251 -20.17 -17.18 -8.08
N PRO A 252 -19.64 -17.21 -6.84
CA PRO A 252 -19.45 -15.98 -6.08
C PRO A 252 -18.41 -15.06 -6.74
N ILE A 253 -18.72 -13.76 -6.84
CA ILE A 253 -17.76 -12.71 -7.11
C ILE A 253 -17.35 -12.13 -5.76
N TYR A 254 -16.09 -12.26 -5.37
CA TYR A 254 -15.63 -11.82 -4.07
C TYR A 254 -15.39 -10.30 -4.06
N LEU A 255 -15.78 -9.63 -2.97
CA LEU A 255 -15.38 -8.27 -2.70
C LEU A 255 -14.12 -8.32 -1.84
N ILE A 256 -13.01 -7.81 -2.37
CA ILE A 256 -11.72 -7.76 -1.68
C ILE A 256 -11.54 -6.36 -1.11
N ALA A 257 -11.77 -6.23 0.20
CA ALA A 257 -11.65 -4.99 0.93
C ALA A 257 -10.19 -4.77 1.35
N ASP A 258 -9.50 -3.83 0.69
CA ASP A 258 -8.17 -3.37 1.11
C ASP A 258 -8.33 -2.16 2.02
N GLU A 259 -8.18 -2.36 3.34
CA GLU A 259 -8.57 -1.40 4.37
C GLU A 259 -7.40 -0.87 5.24
N PRO A 260 -6.24 -0.53 4.71
CA PRO A 260 -5.16 0.01 5.54
C PRO A 260 -5.44 1.43 6.05
N TYR A 261 -6.43 2.12 5.49
CA TYR A 261 -6.78 3.51 5.81
C TYR A 261 -8.13 3.66 6.52
N ARG A 262 -8.83 2.56 6.87
CA ARG A 262 -10.21 2.61 7.41
C ARG A 262 -10.38 3.59 8.57
N GLU A 263 -9.40 3.69 9.46
CA GLU A 263 -9.43 4.60 10.61
C GLU A 263 -8.99 6.03 10.26
N LEU A 264 -8.39 6.25 9.11
CA LEU A 264 -7.87 7.55 8.69
C LEU A 264 -8.95 8.34 7.97
N VAL A 265 -9.91 8.86 8.69
CA VAL A 265 -11.00 9.71 8.21
C VAL A 265 -11.10 10.99 9.02
N TYR A 266 -11.67 12.02 8.44
CA TYR A 266 -11.68 13.36 9.00
C TYR A 266 -13.11 13.91 9.10
N GLY A 267 -13.41 14.55 10.25
CA GLY A 267 -14.75 15.06 10.52
C GLY A 267 -15.75 13.94 10.80
N ASP A 268 -16.96 14.08 10.28
CA ASP A 268 -18.07 13.16 10.51
C ASP A 268 -18.20 12.11 9.40
N VAL A 269 -17.11 11.85 8.66
CA VAL A 269 -17.11 10.85 7.57
C VAL A 269 -17.10 9.44 8.17
N GLU A 270 -18.09 8.64 7.80
CA GLU A 270 -18.14 7.22 8.14
C GLU A 270 -17.71 6.35 6.97
N VAL A 271 -16.82 5.39 7.24
CA VAL A 271 -16.42 4.38 6.26
C VAL A 271 -17.36 3.19 6.37
N PRO A 272 -18.14 2.86 5.33
CA PRO A 272 -19.00 1.69 5.35
C PRO A 272 -18.19 0.41 5.60
N TYR A 273 -18.57 -0.40 6.58
CA TYR A 273 -17.90 -1.66 6.85
C TYR A 273 -18.44 -2.75 5.92
N LEU A 274 -17.67 -3.08 4.89
CA LEU A 274 -18.14 -3.78 3.68
C LEU A 274 -18.78 -5.16 3.95
N THR A 275 -18.34 -5.87 4.99
CA THR A 275 -18.92 -7.16 5.39
C THR A 275 -20.40 -7.09 5.80
N LYS A 276 -20.88 -5.89 6.17
CA LYS A 276 -22.30 -5.66 6.52
C LYS A 276 -23.21 -5.51 5.30
N TYR A 277 -22.64 -5.31 4.13
CA TYR A 277 -23.38 -5.02 2.89
C TYR A 277 -23.35 -6.19 1.91
N TYR A 278 -22.22 -6.91 1.84
CA TYR A 278 -22.05 -8.02 0.92
C TYR A 278 -21.40 -9.22 1.60
N LYS A 279 -22.08 -10.38 1.54
CA LYS A 279 -21.66 -11.60 2.24
C LYS A 279 -20.30 -12.13 1.80
N ASN A 280 -20.00 -12.13 0.47
CA ASN A 280 -18.75 -12.65 -0.07
C ASN A 280 -17.60 -11.63 -0.01
N THR A 281 -17.44 -10.96 1.14
CA THR A 281 -16.40 -9.97 1.40
C THR A 281 -15.25 -10.57 2.20
N LEU A 282 -14.02 -10.44 1.70
CA LEU A 282 -12.78 -10.71 2.44
C LEU A 282 -12.09 -9.39 2.76
N VAL A 283 -11.66 -9.20 4.03
CA VAL A 283 -10.98 -7.98 4.45
C VAL A 283 -9.49 -8.22 4.56
N CYS A 284 -8.70 -7.36 3.92
CA CYS A 284 -7.25 -7.27 4.00
C CYS A 284 -6.87 -6.00 4.76
N TYR A 285 -6.39 -6.14 5.98
CA TYR A 285 -6.12 -5.02 6.89
C TYR A 285 -4.64 -4.93 7.25
N SER A 286 -4.21 -3.70 7.60
CA SER A 286 -2.86 -3.44 8.13
C SER A 286 -2.88 -2.35 9.20
N TYR A 287 -2.12 -2.56 10.26
CA TYR A 287 -1.85 -1.56 11.30
C TYR A 287 -0.78 -0.52 10.91
N SER A 288 -0.28 -0.59 9.68
CA SER A 288 0.77 0.31 9.19
C SER A 288 0.38 1.79 9.27
N LYS A 289 -0.91 2.10 9.12
CA LYS A 289 -1.39 3.48 9.05
C LYS A 289 -2.14 3.91 10.31
N SER A 290 -3.05 3.07 10.79
CA SER A 290 -3.85 3.35 11.99
C SER A 290 -2.99 3.51 13.26
N LEU A 291 -1.95 2.70 13.42
CA LEU A 291 -1.04 2.75 14.57
C LEU A 291 0.34 3.35 14.25
N SER A 292 0.56 3.85 13.04
CA SER A 292 1.91 4.32 12.60
C SER A 292 3.00 3.25 12.76
N LEU A 293 2.70 1.98 12.43
CA LEU A 293 3.60 0.83 12.56
C LEU A 293 3.97 0.21 11.20
N PRO A 294 4.36 0.98 10.16
CA PRO A 294 4.61 0.40 8.84
C PRO A 294 5.82 -0.54 8.82
N GLY A 295 6.79 -0.34 9.72
CA GLY A 295 8.00 -1.16 9.86
C GLY A 295 7.75 -2.51 10.51
N GLU A 296 6.71 -2.64 11.33
CA GLU A 296 6.40 -3.85 12.11
C GLU A 296 5.73 -4.94 11.30
N ARG A 297 5.24 -4.63 10.11
CA ARG A 297 4.67 -5.60 9.17
C ARG A 297 3.60 -6.48 9.80
N ILE A 298 2.52 -5.88 10.31
CA ILE A 298 1.42 -6.58 10.97
C ILE A 298 0.06 -6.19 10.35
N GLY A 299 -0.78 -7.20 10.15
CA GLY A 299 -2.11 -7.09 9.59
C GLY A 299 -2.85 -8.41 9.68
N TYR A 300 -3.97 -8.52 8.98
CA TYR A 300 -4.76 -9.75 8.93
C TYR A 300 -5.57 -9.89 7.64
N VAL A 301 -5.95 -11.13 7.32
CA VAL A 301 -7.08 -11.46 6.46
C VAL A 301 -8.24 -11.85 7.37
N LEU A 302 -9.43 -11.29 7.12
CA LEU A 302 -10.69 -11.70 7.73
C LEU A 302 -11.54 -12.40 6.69
N VAL A 303 -12.00 -13.60 7.01
CA VAL A 303 -12.98 -14.39 6.25
C VAL A 303 -14.22 -14.57 7.14
N PRO A 304 -15.26 -13.71 6.98
CA PRO A 304 -16.52 -13.85 7.71
C PRO A 304 -17.21 -15.21 7.50
N ASP A 305 -18.00 -15.66 8.48
CA ASP A 305 -18.75 -16.93 8.34
C ASP A 305 -19.88 -16.84 7.29
N GLU A 306 -20.32 -15.63 6.92
CA GLU A 306 -21.29 -15.34 5.88
C GLU A 306 -20.78 -15.61 4.46
N VAL A 307 -19.46 -15.67 4.26
CA VAL A 307 -18.85 -15.99 2.97
C VAL A 307 -19.28 -17.38 2.53
N GLU A 308 -19.64 -17.50 1.26
CA GLU A 308 -20.04 -18.78 0.70
C GLU A 308 -18.90 -19.81 0.84
N ASN A 309 -19.19 -20.95 1.49
CA ASN A 309 -18.20 -21.96 1.85
C ASN A 309 -17.03 -21.40 2.72
N ALA A 310 -17.32 -20.50 3.65
CA ALA A 310 -16.36 -19.76 4.47
C ALA A 310 -15.20 -20.61 5.02
N ARG A 311 -15.50 -21.80 5.57
CA ARG A 311 -14.47 -22.71 6.12
C ARG A 311 -13.50 -23.22 5.07
N THR A 312 -13.98 -23.47 3.85
CA THR A 312 -13.14 -23.88 2.72
C THR A 312 -12.31 -22.71 2.22
N VAL A 313 -12.89 -21.50 2.12
CA VAL A 313 -12.17 -20.28 1.76
C VAL A 313 -11.09 -19.96 2.80
N TYR A 314 -11.39 -20.06 4.08
CA TYR A 314 -10.40 -19.88 5.15
C TYR A 314 -9.27 -20.91 5.08
N ALA A 315 -9.60 -22.19 4.83
CA ALA A 315 -8.58 -23.22 4.64
C ALA A 315 -7.68 -22.92 3.42
N ALA A 316 -8.26 -22.40 2.32
CA ALA A 316 -7.48 -21.96 1.16
C ALA A 316 -6.58 -20.75 1.50
N VAL A 317 -7.05 -19.79 2.31
CA VAL A 317 -6.23 -18.67 2.84
C VAL A 317 -5.04 -19.20 3.64
N CYS A 318 -5.25 -20.15 4.55
CA CYS A 318 -4.18 -20.81 5.31
C CYS A 318 -3.18 -21.52 4.38
N GLY A 319 -3.70 -22.24 3.37
CA GLY A 319 -2.89 -22.92 2.35
C GLY A 319 -2.04 -21.98 1.53
N ALA A 320 -2.62 -20.86 1.08
CA ALA A 320 -1.93 -19.82 0.32
C ALA A 320 -0.86 -19.12 1.18
N GLY A 321 -1.17 -18.80 2.44
CA GLY A 321 -0.20 -18.25 3.38
C GLY A 321 1.03 -19.15 3.52
N ARG A 322 0.80 -20.47 3.67
CA ARG A 322 1.88 -21.46 3.73
C ARG A 322 2.67 -21.53 2.41
N ALA A 323 1.98 -21.60 1.28
CA ALA A 323 2.61 -21.74 -0.04
C ALA A 323 3.46 -20.51 -0.41
N LEU A 324 3.02 -19.33 -0.01
CA LEU A 324 3.71 -18.06 -0.25
C LEU A 324 4.82 -17.75 0.78
N GLY A 325 4.95 -18.57 1.84
CA GLY A 325 5.94 -18.35 2.90
C GLY A 325 5.55 -17.28 3.92
N PHE A 326 4.28 -16.87 3.99
CA PHE A 326 3.75 -15.91 4.96
C PHE A 326 3.14 -16.63 6.18
N VAL A 327 3.88 -17.54 6.77
CA VAL A 327 3.46 -18.29 7.96
C VAL A 327 3.99 -17.60 9.21
N CYS A 328 3.17 -17.51 10.25
CA CYS A 328 3.52 -16.91 11.55
C CYS A 328 3.99 -15.44 11.39
N ALA A 329 3.06 -14.50 11.34
CA ALA A 329 3.38 -13.07 11.44
C ALA A 329 4.25 -12.81 12.70
N PRO A 330 5.04 -11.73 12.77
CA PRO A 330 5.97 -11.46 13.89
C PRO A 330 5.28 -11.54 15.26
N SER A 331 5.76 -12.40 16.16
CA SER A 331 5.07 -12.77 17.40
C SER A 331 4.93 -11.60 18.38
N LEU A 332 6.03 -10.90 18.70
CA LEU A 332 5.99 -9.79 19.65
C LEU A 332 4.94 -8.75 19.30
N ILE A 333 4.88 -8.34 18.03
CA ILE A 333 3.93 -7.32 17.63
C ILE A 333 2.47 -7.83 17.61
N GLN A 334 2.24 -9.13 17.41
CA GLN A 334 0.91 -9.72 17.59
C GLN A 334 0.44 -9.52 19.04
N HIS A 335 1.27 -9.84 20.03
CA HIS A 335 0.96 -9.65 21.45
C HIS A 335 0.71 -8.17 21.79
N VAL A 336 1.43 -7.24 21.14
CA VAL A 336 1.14 -5.79 21.27
C VAL A 336 -0.23 -5.47 20.72
N ILE A 337 -0.59 -5.97 19.53
CA ILE A 337 -1.91 -5.74 18.92
C ILE A 337 -3.04 -6.29 19.79
N ALA A 338 -2.83 -7.44 20.46
CA ALA A 338 -3.82 -7.99 21.38
C ALA A 338 -4.28 -6.99 22.46
N LYS A 339 -3.36 -6.13 22.91
CA LYS A 339 -3.63 -5.10 23.94
C LYS A 339 -4.02 -3.73 23.37
N CYS A 340 -3.69 -3.47 22.11
CA CYS A 340 -3.87 -2.16 21.47
C CYS A 340 -4.89 -2.17 20.34
N ALA A 341 -5.67 -3.25 20.18
CA ALA A 341 -6.72 -3.33 19.16
C ALA A 341 -7.72 -2.17 19.33
N GLY A 342 -8.04 -1.50 18.20
CA GLY A 342 -8.96 -0.36 18.20
C GLY A 342 -8.34 1.00 18.54
N GLN A 343 -7.07 1.07 18.95
CA GLN A 343 -6.36 2.33 19.10
C GLN A 343 -5.94 2.89 17.74
N VAL A 344 -5.77 4.21 17.69
CA VAL A 344 -5.32 4.96 16.51
C VAL A 344 -4.30 6.03 16.92
N SER A 345 -3.39 6.36 15.99
CA SER A 345 -2.48 7.50 16.15
C SER A 345 -3.23 8.82 16.11
N ASP A 346 -2.59 9.93 16.49
CA ASP A 346 -3.19 11.25 16.41
C ASP A 346 -3.40 11.68 14.95
N LEU A 347 -4.64 11.65 14.51
CA LEU A 347 -5.03 12.03 13.14
C LEU A 347 -5.21 13.54 12.96
N SER A 348 -5.16 14.34 14.03
CA SER A 348 -5.38 15.80 13.98
C SER A 348 -4.34 16.50 13.08
N VAL A 349 -3.11 15.99 13.09
CA VAL A 349 -2.02 16.49 12.22
C VAL A 349 -2.36 16.29 10.75
N TYR A 350 -2.87 15.12 10.38
CA TYR A 350 -3.24 14.85 8.98
C TYR A 350 -4.44 15.68 8.55
N LYS A 351 -5.44 15.85 9.43
CA LYS A 351 -6.57 16.74 9.17
C LYS A 351 -6.11 18.17 8.91
N LYS A 352 -5.25 18.70 9.77
CA LYS A 352 -4.69 20.06 9.61
C LYS A 352 -3.90 20.19 8.30
N ASN A 353 -3.09 19.19 7.98
CA ASN A 353 -2.30 19.17 6.75
C ASN A 353 -3.17 19.11 5.50
N ARG A 354 -4.22 18.29 5.51
CA ARG A 354 -5.22 18.21 4.44
C ARG A 354 -5.87 19.56 4.21
N ASP A 355 -6.44 20.13 5.26
CA ASP A 355 -7.20 21.38 5.17
C ASP A 355 -6.30 22.51 4.63
N LEU A 356 -5.11 22.67 5.21
CA LEU A 356 -4.14 23.68 4.77
C LEU A 356 -3.74 23.51 3.30
N LEU A 357 -3.43 22.28 2.88
CA LEU A 357 -2.98 22.01 1.51
C LEU A 357 -4.14 22.17 0.52
N TYR A 358 -5.31 21.59 0.81
CA TYR A 358 -6.48 21.65 -0.06
C TYR A 358 -6.95 23.08 -0.29
N ASP A 359 -7.12 23.86 0.80
CA ASP A 359 -7.59 25.24 0.73
C ASP A 359 -6.59 26.13 -0.04
N SER A 360 -5.29 25.96 0.24
CA SER A 360 -4.25 26.74 -0.45
C SER A 360 -4.20 26.42 -1.94
N LEU A 361 -4.14 25.14 -2.32
CA LEU A 361 -4.07 24.76 -3.73
C LEU A 361 -5.33 25.18 -4.49
N SER A 362 -6.50 25.03 -3.88
CA SER A 362 -7.76 25.51 -4.46
C SER A 362 -7.74 27.03 -4.67
N SER A 363 -7.20 27.80 -3.72
CA SER A 363 -7.07 29.24 -3.84
C SER A 363 -6.09 29.69 -4.94
N TYR A 364 -5.10 28.85 -5.27
CA TYR A 364 -4.15 29.08 -6.35
C TYR A 364 -4.70 28.70 -7.73
N GLY A 365 -5.91 28.11 -7.79
CA GLY A 365 -6.57 27.72 -9.03
C GLY A 365 -6.40 26.25 -9.42
N PHE A 366 -5.76 25.43 -8.61
CA PHE A 366 -5.69 23.99 -8.83
C PHE A 366 -7.03 23.31 -8.56
N THR A 367 -7.38 22.32 -9.37
CA THR A 367 -8.55 21.47 -9.17
C THR A 367 -8.16 20.23 -8.40
N CYS A 368 -8.67 20.10 -7.19
CA CYS A 368 -8.41 18.96 -6.31
C CYS A 368 -9.72 18.30 -5.92
N VAL A 369 -9.73 16.96 -5.86
CA VAL A 369 -10.81 16.25 -5.18
C VAL A 369 -10.58 16.36 -3.68
N HIS A 370 -11.64 16.73 -2.93
CA HIS A 370 -11.52 16.85 -1.47
C HIS A 370 -11.32 15.47 -0.84
N PRO A 371 -10.21 15.23 -0.13
CA PRO A 371 -9.98 13.93 0.49
C PRO A 371 -10.74 13.82 1.81
N ASP A 372 -11.58 12.78 1.90
CA ASP A 372 -12.34 12.46 3.11
C ASP A 372 -11.51 11.66 4.10
N GLY A 373 -10.49 10.96 3.61
CA GLY A 373 -9.62 10.10 4.42
C GLY A 373 -8.27 9.82 3.78
N ALA A 374 -7.57 8.82 4.32
CA ALA A 374 -6.17 8.53 4.03
C ALA A 374 -5.27 9.75 4.31
N PHE A 375 -4.20 9.93 3.58
CA PHE A 375 -3.35 11.13 3.66
C PHE A 375 -2.78 11.51 2.27
N TYR A 376 -3.67 11.41 1.27
CA TYR A 376 -3.37 11.77 -0.11
C TYR A 376 -4.37 12.80 -0.61
N LEU A 377 -3.85 13.74 -1.38
CA LEU A 377 -4.62 14.67 -2.19
C LEU A 377 -4.34 14.36 -3.66
N PHE A 378 -5.40 14.23 -4.43
CA PHE A 378 -5.32 13.92 -5.85
C PHE A 378 -5.78 15.13 -6.65
N MET A 379 -4.81 15.75 -7.34
CA MET A 379 -4.96 17.02 -8.02
C MET A 379 -4.95 16.81 -9.53
N LYS A 380 -5.81 17.48 -10.24
CA LYS A 380 -5.79 17.51 -11.71
C LYS A 380 -4.53 18.24 -12.18
N SER A 381 -3.75 17.62 -13.05
CA SER A 381 -2.60 18.23 -13.69
C SER A 381 -3.03 19.41 -14.56
N LEU A 382 -2.25 20.48 -14.60
CA LEU A 382 -2.46 21.60 -15.51
C LEU A 382 -1.91 21.35 -16.91
N GLU A 383 -1.27 20.20 -17.12
CA GLU A 383 -0.83 19.70 -18.42
C GLU A 383 -1.48 18.33 -18.68
N THR A 384 -1.71 18.02 -19.96
CA THR A 384 -2.26 16.72 -20.36
C THR A 384 -1.33 15.59 -19.96
N ASP A 385 -0.02 15.83 -20.03
CA ASP A 385 1.04 14.92 -19.56
C ASP A 385 1.39 15.26 -18.09
N ALA A 386 0.98 14.39 -17.17
CA ALA A 386 1.26 14.57 -15.76
C ALA A 386 2.76 14.44 -15.42
N TYR A 387 3.53 13.68 -16.19
CA TYR A 387 4.99 13.63 -16.05
C TYR A 387 5.63 14.98 -16.37
N ALA A 388 5.24 15.62 -17.47
CA ALA A 388 5.73 16.97 -17.83
C ALA A 388 5.41 17.98 -16.74
N PHE A 389 4.20 17.93 -16.18
CA PHE A 389 3.82 18.77 -15.04
C PHE A 389 4.70 18.51 -13.80
N CYS A 390 4.94 17.24 -13.44
CA CYS A 390 5.79 16.88 -12.31
C CYS A 390 7.25 17.35 -12.53
N GLU A 391 7.79 17.24 -13.76
CA GLU A 391 9.12 17.75 -14.08
C GLU A 391 9.19 19.30 -13.97
N LYS A 392 8.11 19.99 -14.32
CA LYS A 392 8.02 21.45 -14.11
C LYS A 392 7.95 21.79 -12.61
N ALA A 393 7.18 21.02 -11.81
CA ALA A 393 7.09 21.17 -10.37
C ALA A 393 8.46 20.99 -9.67
N LYS A 394 9.31 20.10 -10.18
CA LYS A 394 10.69 19.90 -9.66
C LYS A 394 11.56 21.14 -9.75
N LYS A 395 11.29 22.09 -10.65
CA LYS A 395 12.03 23.38 -10.69
C LYS A 395 11.82 24.21 -9.43
N TYR A 396 10.74 23.94 -8.72
CA TYR A 396 10.38 24.54 -7.44
C TYR A 396 10.61 23.62 -6.25
N GLU A 397 11.38 22.53 -6.46
CA GLU A 397 11.67 21.47 -5.48
C GLU A 397 10.41 20.74 -4.97
N LEU A 398 9.30 20.81 -5.72
CA LEU A 398 8.06 20.09 -5.45
C LEU A 398 8.13 18.71 -6.09
N LEU A 399 8.19 17.66 -5.28
CA LEU A 399 8.28 16.28 -5.74
C LEU A 399 6.90 15.61 -5.61
N LEU A 400 6.21 15.52 -6.74
CA LEU A 400 4.84 15.01 -6.88
C LEU A 400 4.86 13.70 -7.67
N VAL A 401 3.82 12.87 -7.52
CA VAL A 401 3.74 11.59 -8.23
C VAL A 401 2.69 11.69 -9.35
N PRO A 402 3.06 11.46 -10.62
CA PRO A 402 2.10 11.44 -11.72
C PRO A 402 1.05 10.34 -11.54
N GLY A 403 -0.18 10.59 -11.99
CA GLY A 403 -1.32 9.72 -11.80
C GLY A 403 -1.37 8.51 -12.73
N ASP A 404 -0.48 8.46 -13.72
CA ASP A 404 -0.47 7.43 -14.75
C ASP A 404 -0.30 6.02 -14.18
N ASP A 405 0.64 5.84 -13.25
CA ASP A 405 0.85 4.54 -12.57
C ASP A 405 -0.35 4.10 -11.72
N PHE A 406 -1.23 5.04 -11.36
CA PHE A 406 -2.48 4.77 -10.64
C PHE A 406 -3.68 4.54 -11.58
N GLY A 407 -3.44 4.48 -12.90
CA GLY A 407 -4.50 4.36 -13.90
C GLY A 407 -5.33 5.63 -14.12
N ALA A 408 -4.79 6.81 -13.76
CA ALA A 408 -5.46 8.10 -13.88
C ALA A 408 -4.53 9.16 -14.51
N PRO A 409 -4.23 9.05 -15.81
CA PRO A 409 -3.43 10.05 -16.52
C PRO A 409 -4.06 11.44 -16.42
N GLY A 410 -3.23 12.48 -16.36
CA GLY A 410 -3.68 13.85 -16.20
C GLY A 410 -4.00 14.25 -14.75
N PHE A 411 -3.66 13.41 -13.77
CA PHE A 411 -3.71 13.72 -12.34
C PHE A 411 -2.34 13.58 -11.70
N VAL A 412 -2.17 14.14 -10.49
CA VAL A 412 -0.98 13.97 -9.67
C VAL A 412 -1.37 13.69 -8.21
N ARG A 413 -0.63 12.80 -7.56
CA ARG A 413 -0.80 12.51 -6.14
C ARG A 413 0.17 13.31 -5.28
N ILE A 414 -0.35 13.88 -4.21
CA ILE A 414 0.37 14.61 -3.16
C ILE A 414 0.12 13.88 -1.83
N ALA A 415 1.17 13.28 -1.24
CA ALA A 415 1.07 12.65 0.07
C ALA A 415 1.32 13.70 1.17
N TYR A 416 0.29 14.06 1.94
CA TYR A 416 0.39 15.08 2.99
C TYR A 416 0.72 14.51 4.38
N CYS A 417 1.19 13.27 4.46
CA CYS A 417 1.75 12.68 5.68
C CYS A 417 3.20 13.17 5.92
N VAL A 418 3.36 14.46 5.94
CA VAL A 418 4.59 15.19 6.20
C VAL A 418 4.38 16.16 7.37
N THR A 419 5.43 16.84 7.84
CA THR A 419 5.23 17.87 8.88
C THR A 419 4.45 19.06 8.35
N THR A 420 3.59 19.67 9.17
CA THR A 420 2.84 20.88 8.80
C THR A 420 3.80 21.99 8.35
N ALA A 421 4.94 22.15 9.02
CA ALA A 421 5.96 23.10 8.65
C ALA A 421 6.55 22.85 7.23
N GLN A 422 6.62 21.62 6.76
CA GLN A 422 7.01 21.32 5.38
C GLN A 422 5.96 21.82 4.39
N ILE A 423 4.67 21.61 4.67
CA ILE A 423 3.59 22.11 3.83
C ILE A 423 3.64 23.63 3.78
N GLU A 424 3.71 24.30 4.93
CA GLU A 424 3.79 25.77 5.02
C GLU A 424 4.95 26.35 4.18
N ARG A 425 6.12 25.72 4.21
CA ARG A 425 7.27 26.13 3.38
C ARG A 425 7.07 25.82 1.89
N ALA A 426 6.31 24.81 1.54
CA ALA A 426 6.05 24.42 0.15
C ALA A 426 4.99 25.31 -0.53
N LEU A 427 4.06 25.92 0.22
CA LEU A 427 2.97 26.72 -0.35
C LEU A 427 3.47 27.82 -1.31
N PRO A 428 4.52 28.62 -1.01
CA PRO A 428 5.04 29.59 -1.97
C PRO A 428 5.57 28.97 -3.27
N ALA A 429 6.05 27.73 -3.23
CA ALA A 429 6.50 27.01 -4.42
C ALA A 429 5.30 26.58 -5.29
N PHE A 430 4.22 26.09 -4.67
CA PHE A 430 2.96 25.80 -5.38
C PHE A 430 2.34 27.05 -5.99
N GLU A 431 2.36 28.19 -5.28
CA GLU A 431 1.86 29.46 -5.81
C GLU A 431 2.66 29.93 -7.04
N LYS A 432 4.00 29.81 -7.00
CA LYS A 432 4.85 30.11 -8.16
C LYS A 432 4.57 29.20 -9.33
N LEU A 433 4.41 27.89 -9.09
CA LEU A 433 4.04 26.92 -10.11
C LEU A 433 2.70 27.27 -10.75
N ALA A 434 1.67 27.62 -9.95
CA ALA A 434 0.36 28.03 -10.43
C ALA A 434 0.45 29.28 -11.33
N LYS A 435 1.27 30.27 -10.96
CA LYS A 435 1.48 31.51 -11.75
C LYS A 435 2.08 31.24 -13.14
N GLU A 436 2.77 30.13 -13.36
CA GLU A 436 3.21 29.78 -14.74
C GLU A 436 2.04 29.45 -15.68
N TYR A 437 0.85 29.12 -15.15
CA TYR A 437 -0.32 28.71 -15.92
C TYR A 437 -1.47 29.71 -15.89
N PHE A 438 -1.58 30.51 -14.84
CA PHE A 438 -2.71 31.41 -14.60
C PHE A 438 -2.34 32.91 -14.62
N ALA A 439 -1.07 33.22 -14.95
CA ALA A 439 -0.57 34.60 -15.02
C ALA A 439 -0.85 35.27 -16.36
#